data_7ff06394eaa3d7c0c10b549c263bbd36
#
_entry.id   7ff06394eaa3d7c0c10b549c263bbd36
#
_cell.length_a   1.000
_cell.length_b   1.000
_cell.length_c   1.000
_cell.angle_alpha   90.00
_cell.angle_beta   90.00
_cell.angle_gamma   90.00
#
_symmetry.space_group_name_H-M   'P 1'
#
loop_
_entity.id
_entity.type
_entity.pdbx_description
1 polymer ?
#
loop_
_entity_poly.entity_id
_entity_poly.type
_entity_poly.pdbx_seq_one_letter_code
_entity_poly.pdbx_strand_id
1 'polypeptide(L)'
;QQALLKILEGTTASVPPQGGRKHPHQGFIQIDTTNILSICGGAFAGIERIIESRIGQKGIGFGADIRRADEKDLGAILSQVLPEDLLKFGLIPEFIGRLPVIGAVHSLDREALVRILMEPKNALAKQFQKFFQFDNVELEFTEDALGSVADQALLRGTGARGLRAILEEVLLNVIDEL
;
A
#
# COMPACT_ATOMS: atom_id res chain seq x y z
N GLN A 1 1.44 5.90 18.75
CA GLN A 1 1.09 4.51 19.09
C GLN A 1 0.16 4.45 20.30
N GLN A 2 0.48 5.11 21.42
CA GLN A 2 -0.35 5.08 22.65
C GLN A 2 -1.80 5.53 22.44
N ALA A 3 -2.06 6.54 21.60
CA ALA A 3 -3.41 7.00 21.30
C ALA A 3 -4.24 5.96 20.55
N LEU A 4 -3.60 5.14 19.69
CA LEU A 4 -4.26 4.08 18.95
C LEU A 4 -4.58 2.87 19.82
N LEU A 5 -3.82 2.62 20.89
CA LEU A 5 -4.06 1.48 21.80
C LEU A 5 -5.47 1.49 22.37
N LYS A 6 -5.98 2.66 22.79
CA LYS A 6 -7.33 2.77 23.32
C LYS A 6 -8.40 2.31 22.32
N ILE A 7 -8.20 2.63 21.03
CA ILE A 7 -9.12 2.25 19.97
C ILE A 7 -9.04 0.75 19.70
N LEU A 8 -7.82 0.20 19.69
CA LEU A 8 -7.56 -1.24 19.45
C LEU A 8 -8.00 -2.12 20.63
N GLU A 9 -7.98 -1.60 21.85
CA GLU A 9 -8.43 -2.31 23.06
C GLU A 9 -9.96 -2.37 23.20
N GLY A 10 -10.65 -1.55 22.44
CA GLY A 10 -12.10 -1.38 22.54
C GLY A 10 -12.48 -0.29 23.52
N THR A 11 -13.10 0.74 23.01
CA THR A 11 -13.62 1.87 23.81
C THR A 11 -14.82 2.48 23.12
N THR A 12 -15.64 3.21 23.89
CA THR A 12 -16.66 4.05 23.32
C THR A 12 -16.07 5.42 23.01
N ALA A 13 -15.84 5.68 21.74
CA ALA A 13 -15.33 6.96 21.24
C ALA A 13 -16.48 7.94 20.97
N SER A 14 -16.33 9.18 21.44
CA SER A 14 -17.29 10.26 21.19
C SER A 14 -16.81 11.13 20.05
N VAL A 15 -17.51 11.09 18.92
CA VAL A 15 -17.14 11.79 17.68
C VAL A 15 -18.13 12.92 17.42
N PRO A 16 -17.69 14.17 17.18
CA PRO A 16 -18.58 15.26 16.81
C PRO A 16 -19.18 15.00 15.41
N PRO A 17 -20.50 15.24 15.21
CA PRO A 17 -21.20 14.91 13.96
C PRO A 17 -20.73 15.71 12.73
N GLN A 18 -20.10 16.85 12.94
CA GLN A 18 -19.50 17.67 11.88
C GLN A 18 -18.06 18.00 12.26
N GLY A 19 -17.11 17.54 11.45
CA GLY A 19 -15.70 17.64 11.73
C GLY A 19 -15.23 19.04 12.08
N GLY A 20 -14.88 19.25 13.34
CA GLY A 20 -13.91 20.26 13.67
C GLY A 20 -14.27 21.35 14.67
N ARG A 21 -15.50 21.73 15.00
CA ARG A 21 -15.80 22.71 16.07
C ARG A 21 -16.74 22.17 17.10
N LYS A 22 -16.28 22.15 18.35
CA LYS A 22 -17.12 21.83 19.52
C LYS A 22 -18.13 22.96 19.75
N HIS A 23 -19.39 22.74 19.37
CA HIS A 23 -20.46 23.58 19.81
C HIS A 23 -21.00 23.06 21.16
N PRO A 24 -21.28 23.93 22.15
CA PRO A 24 -21.63 23.51 23.51
C PRO A 24 -22.90 22.67 23.64
N HIS A 25 -23.75 22.63 22.63
CA HIS A 25 -25.06 21.94 22.64
C HIS A 25 -25.15 20.80 21.59
N GLN A 26 -24.04 20.39 21.00
CA GLN A 26 -24.06 19.34 19.95
C GLN A 26 -23.83 17.97 20.59
N GLY A 27 -24.80 17.06 20.42
CA GLY A 27 -24.65 15.66 20.84
C GLY A 27 -23.50 14.97 20.09
N PHE A 28 -22.66 14.20 20.80
CA PHE A 28 -21.61 13.40 20.21
C PHE A 28 -22.16 12.06 19.75
N ILE A 29 -21.70 11.59 18.57
CA ILE A 29 -21.96 10.22 18.12
C ILE A 29 -21.07 9.30 18.93
N GLN A 30 -21.68 8.30 19.60
CA GLN A 30 -20.96 7.27 20.34
C GLN A 30 -20.64 6.10 19.42
N ILE A 31 -19.36 5.74 19.32
CA ILE A 31 -18.88 4.62 18.50
C ILE A 31 -18.16 3.62 19.41
N ASP A 32 -18.69 2.42 19.51
CA ASP A 32 -18.02 1.31 20.20
C ASP A 32 -17.04 0.64 19.23
N THR A 33 -15.76 0.63 19.60
CA THR A 33 -14.68 0.08 18.77
C THR A 33 -14.35 -1.38 19.08
N THR A 34 -15.05 -2.02 20.02
CA THR A 34 -14.74 -3.37 20.53
C THR A 34 -14.72 -4.44 19.43
N ASN A 35 -15.63 -4.35 18.45
CA ASN A 35 -15.76 -5.34 17.37
C ASN A 35 -15.38 -4.78 15.99
N ILE A 36 -14.48 -3.82 15.95
CA ILE A 36 -13.99 -3.24 14.68
C ILE A 36 -12.67 -3.92 14.29
N LEU A 37 -12.63 -4.47 13.07
CA LEU A 37 -11.39 -4.96 12.49
C LEU A 37 -10.46 -3.78 12.16
N SER A 38 -9.25 -3.81 12.72
CA SER A 38 -8.23 -2.80 12.47
C SER A 38 -7.13 -3.35 11.58
N ILE A 39 -6.86 -2.69 10.47
CA ILE A 39 -5.76 -3.01 9.57
C ILE A 39 -4.83 -1.80 9.53
N CYS A 40 -3.60 -1.98 9.99
CA CYS A 40 -2.59 -0.92 10.04
C CYS A 40 -1.53 -1.17 8.97
N GLY A 41 -1.25 -0.17 8.17
CA GLY A 41 -0.20 -0.23 7.14
C GLY A 41 0.84 0.87 7.34
N GLY A 42 2.08 0.59 6.91
CA GLY A 42 3.18 1.54 6.94
C GLY A 42 4.31 1.11 6.02
N ALA A 43 5.14 2.06 5.62
CA ALA A 43 6.30 1.77 4.76
C ALA A 43 7.45 1.10 5.52
N PHE A 44 7.59 1.35 6.81
CA PHE A 44 8.63 0.80 7.68
C PHE A 44 10.05 0.88 7.09
N ALA A 45 10.37 2.01 6.43
CA ALA A 45 11.66 2.21 5.76
C ALA A 45 12.83 2.00 6.75
N GLY A 46 13.76 1.09 6.41
CA GLY A 46 14.90 0.73 7.26
C GLY A 46 14.71 -0.55 8.07
N ILE A 47 13.49 -1.13 8.13
CA ILE A 47 13.27 -2.39 8.86
C ILE A 47 13.99 -3.57 8.18
N GLU A 48 14.21 -3.49 6.87
CA GLU A 48 14.94 -4.49 6.10
C GLU A 48 16.34 -4.74 6.66
N ARG A 49 17.03 -3.70 7.12
CA ARG A 49 18.37 -3.81 7.73
C ARG A 49 18.33 -4.56 9.06
N ILE A 50 17.26 -4.38 9.82
CA ILE A 50 17.06 -5.07 11.11
C ILE A 50 16.84 -6.56 10.85
N ILE A 51 15.99 -6.89 9.88
CA ILE A 51 15.70 -8.27 9.46
C ILE A 51 16.97 -8.94 8.95
N GLU A 52 17.69 -8.30 8.04
CA GLU A 52 18.96 -8.81 7.48
C GLU A 52 20.01 -9.06 8.58
N SER A 53 20.15 -8.13 9.51
CA SER A 53 21.08 -8.30 10.65
C SER A 53 20.71 -9.52 11.50
N ARG A 54 19.44 -9.78 11.73
CA ARG A 54 18.97 -10.97 12.46
C ARG A 54 19.24 -12.25 11.69
N ILE A 55 18.99 -12.26 10.39
CA ILE A 55 19.20 -13.42 9.51
C ILE A 55 20.70 -13.67 9.33
N GLY A 56 21.48 -12.62 9.10
CA GLY A 56 22.93 -12.72 8.90
C GLY A 56 23.67 -13.20 10.14
N GLN A 57 23.22 -12.87 11.35
CA GLN A 57 23.79 -13.40 12.59
C GLN A 57 23.58 -14.93 12.74
N LYS A 58 22.54 -15.49 12.15
CA LYS A 58 22.31 -16.95 12.12
C LYS A 58 23.16 -17.67 11.06
N GLY A 59 23.73 -16.92 10.11
CA GLY A 59 24.47 -17.44 8.97
C GLY A 59 26.01 -17.32 9.08
N ILE A 60 26.57 -17.11 10.27
CA ILE A 60 28.02 -17.18 10.48
C ILE A 60 28.46 -18.65 10.48
N GLY A 61 28.40 -19.26 9.30
CA GLY A 61 28.96 -20.55 8.95
C GLY A 61 29.57 -20.47 7.55
N PHE A 62 30.71 -21.07 7.35
CA PHE A 62 31.43 -21.15 6.08
C PHE A 62 30.47 -21.50 4.93
N GLY A 63 30.18 -20.53 4.02
CA GLY A 63 29.32 -20.73 2.86
C GLY A 63 28.22 -19.69 2.63
N ALA A 64 28.27 -18.54 3.29
CA ALA A 64 27.29 -17.46 3.03
C ALA A 64 27.47 -16.90 1.61
N ASP A 65 26.51 -17.15 0.74
CA ASP A 65 26.40 -16.50 -0.57
C ASP A 65 26.25 -14.99 -0.37
N ILE A 66 27.33 -14.26 -0.70
CA ILE A 66 27.31 -12.78 -0.71
C ILE A 66 26.56 -12.37 -2.00
N ARG A 67 25.24 -12.37 -1.95
CA ARG A 67 24.42 -11.80 -3.02
C ARG A 67 24.64 -10.29 -3.08
N ARG A 68 24.88 -9.75 -4.26
CA ARG A 68 25.06 -8.33 -4.52
C ARG A 68 23.79 -7.57 -4.08
N ALA A 69 23.99 -6.38 -3.52
CA ALA A 69 22.94 -5.54 -2.93
C ALA A 69 21.81 -5.17 -3.92
N ASP A 70 22.08 -5.22 -5.21
CA ASP A 70 21.16 -4.81 -6.28
C ASP A 70 20.10 -5.87 -6.66
N GLU A 71 20.21 -7.10 -6.14
CA GLU A 71 19.29 -8.21 -6.44
C GLU A 71 18.46 -8.66 -5.24
N LYS A 72 18.48 -7.90 -4.14
CA LYS A 72 17.72 -8.29 -2.96
C LYS A 72 16.22 -8.02 -3.19
N ASP A 73 15.46 -9.08 -3.32
CA ASP A 73 14.01 -9.00 -3.29
C ASP A 73 13.55 -8.50 -1.90
N LEU A 74 13.24 -7.20 -1.84
CA LEU A 74 12.75 -6.53 -0.64
C LEU A 74 11.51 -7.23 -0.07
N GLY A 75 10.63 -7.74 -0.95
CA GLY A 75 9.44 -8.49 -0.57
C GLY A 75 9.79 -9.77 0.17
N ALA A 76 10.80 -10.51 -0.33
CA ALA A 76 11.29 -11.74 0.32
C ALA A 76 11.93 -11.45 1.68
N ILE A 77 12.63 -10.33 1.84
CA ILE A 77 13.19 -9.92 3.14
C ILE A 77 12.05 -9.56 4.10
N LEU A 78 11.14 -8.71 3.68
CA LEU A 78 10.01 -8.25 4.49
C LEU A 78 9.07 -9.40 4.90
N SER A 79 8.94 -10.44 4.08
CA SER A 79 8.13 -11.62 4.41
C SER A 79 8.67 -12.39 5.65
N GLN A 80 9.93 -12.16 6.01
CA GLN A 80 10.58 -12.78 7.16
C GLN A 80 10.52 -11.92 8.43
N VAL A 81 9.74 -10.83 8.40
CA VAL A 81 9.58 -9.94 9.56
C VAL A 81 9.00 -10.69 10.77
N LEU A 82 9.57 -10.42 11.93
CA LEU A 82 9.11 -10.97 13.21
C LEU A 82 8.72 -9.82 14.16
N PRO A 83 7.90 -10.10 15.19
CA PRO A 83 7.54 -9.10 16.20
C PRO A 83 8.77 -8.42 16.84
N GLU A 84 9.86 -9.15 17.05
CA GLU A 84 11.11 -8.62 17.60
C GLU A 84 11.78 -7.58 16.68
N ASP A 85 11.62 -7.69 15.36
CA ASP A 85 12.14 -6.71 14.40
C ASP A 85 11.35 -5.40 14.51
N LEU A 86 10.03 -5.49 14.69
CA LEU A 86 9.17 -4.33 14.92
C LEU A 86 9.48 -3.62 16.24
N LEU A 87 9.82 -4.36 17.30
CA LEU A 87 10.30 -3.80 18.56
C LEU A 87 11.61 -3.03 18.37
N LYS A 88 12.57 -3.63 17.66
CA LYS A 88 13.85 -2.96 17.35
C LYS A 88 13.66 -1.75 16.44
N PHE A 89 12.66 -1.77 15.58
CA PHE A 89 12.28 -0.64 14.73
C PHE A 89 11.66 0.52 15.52
N GLY A 90 11.14 0.26 16.74
CA GLY A 90 10.60 1.29 17.64
C GLY A 90 9.09 1.23 17.85
N LEU A 91 8.45 0.11 17.52
CA LEU A 91 7.09 -0.12 17.97
C LEU A 91 7.06 -0.56 19.43
N ILE A 92 6.07 -0.06 20.17
CA ILE A 92 5.92 -0.44 21.59
C ILE A 92 5.34 -1.85 21.73
N PRO A 93 5.75 -2.61 22.75
CA PRO A 93 5.31 -4.00 22.93
C PRO A 93 3.80 -4.17 23.00
N GLU A 94 3.12 -3.27 23.68
CA GLU A 94 1.66 -3.28 23.85
C GLU A 94 0.95 -3.17 22.49
N PHE A 95 1.47 -2.35 21.59
CA PHE A 95 0.92 -2.17 20.25
C PHE A 95 1.08 -3.43 19.40
N ILE A 96 2.26 -4.06 19.46
CA ILE A 96 2.53 -5.31 18.74
C ILE A 96 1.65 -6.44 19.29
N GLY A 97 1.47 -6.50 20.61
CA GLY A 97 0.60 -7.49 21.24
C GLY A 97 -0.87 -7.40 20.84
N ARG A 98 -1.33 -6.22 20.39
CA ARG A 98 -2.70 -6.01 19.88
C ARG A 98 -2.85 -6.26 18.37
N LEU A 99 -1.75 -6.38 17.65
CA LEU A 99 -1.71 -6.66 16.21
C LEU A 99 -1.00 -8.01 15.96
N PRO A 100 -1.66 -9.13 16.25
CA PRO A 100 -1.02 -10.44 16.24
C PRO A 100 -0.69 -10.96 14.84
N VAL A 101 -1.35 -10.41 13.81
CA VAL A 101 -1.13 -10.82 12.42
C VAL A 101 -0.23 -9.78 11.74
N ILE A 102 0.93 -10.22 11.31
CA ILE A 102 1.89 -9.41 10.58
C ILE A 102 1.96 -9.94 9.15
N GLY A 103 1.83 -9.05 8.18
CA GLY A 103 1.94 -9.38 6.77
C GLY A 103 2.86 -8.40 6.05
N ALA A 104 3.53 -8.88 5.03
CA ALA A 104 4.30 -8.07 4.11
C ALA A 104 3.66 -8.09 2.73
N VAL A 105 3.81 -7.02 1.98
CA VAL A 105 3.41 -6.96 0.58
C VAL A 105 4.66 -7.05 -0.29
N HIS A 106 4.54 -7.75 -1.41
CA HIS A 106 5.60 -7.89 -2.40
C HIS A 106 5.60 -6.72 -3.38
N SER A 107 6.73 -6.52 -4.06
CA SER A 107 6.81 -5.61 -5.19
C SER A 107 5.82 -6.05 -6.27
N LEU A 108 5.22 -5.08 -6.94
CA LEU A 108 4.33 -5.36 -8.07
C LEU A 108 5.15 -5.68 -9.31
N ASP A 109 4.88 -6.82 -9.92
CA ASP A 109 5.39 -7.18 -11.23
C ASP A 109 4.52 -6.57 -12.35
N ARG A 110 4.94 -6.78 -13.58
CA ARG A 110 4.24 -6.31 -14.79
C ARG A 110 2.79 -6.81 -14.84
N GLU A 111 2.59 -8.09 -14.56
CA GLU A 111 1.27 -8.71 -14.61
C GLU A 111 0.32 -8.13 -13.55
N ALA A 112 0.81 -7.93 -12.34
CA ALA A 112 0.04 -7.29 -11.26
C ALA A 112 -0.34 -5.86 -11.62
N LEU A 113 0.54 -5.08 -12.26
CA LEU A 113 0.24 -3.71 -12.71
C LEU A 113 -0.84 -3.70 -13.81
N VAL A 114 -0.78 -4.61 -14.77
CA VAL A 114 -1.82 -4.77 -15.81
C VAL A 114 -3.17 -5.15 -15.15
N ARG A 115 -3.17 -6.08 -14.20
CA ARG A 115 -4.38 -6.45 -13.46
C ARG A 115 -4.97 -5.26 -12.69
N ILE A 116 -4.13 -4.45 -12.06
CA ILE A 116 -4.57 -3.21 -11.36
C ILE A 116 -5.24 -2.22 -12.32
N LEU A 117 -4.78 -2.14 -13.57
CA LEU A 117 -5.37 -1.29 -14.60
C LEU A 117 -6.78 -1.73 -15.02
N MET A 118 -7.12 -3.02 -14.95
CA MET A 118 -8.32 -3.61 -15.54
C MET A 118 -9.30 -4.23 -14.56
N GLU A 119 -8.82 -5.00 -13.56
CA GLU A 119 -9.68 -5.87 -12.75
C GLU A 119 -10.55 -5.12 -11.73
N PRO A 120 -10.05 -4.12 -10.96
CA PRO A 120 -10.85 -3.47 -9.95
C PRO A 120 -12.17 -2.93 -10.50
N LYS A 121 -13.20 -2.90 -9.63
CA LYS A 121 -14.54 -2.38 -10.04
C LYS A 121 -14.44 -0.98 -10.64
N ASN A 122 -13.57 -0.14 -10.08
CA ASN A 122 -13.29 1.22 -10.55
C ASN A 122 -11.85 1.33 -11.06
N ALA A 123 -11.43 0.38 -11.91
CA ALA A 123 -10.09 0.37 -12.50
C ALA A 123 -9.84 1.61 -13.35
N LEU A 124 -8.57 2.03 -13.45
CA LEU A 124 -8.19 3.23 -14.19
C LEU A 124 -8.66 3.18 -15.65
N ALA A 125 -8.44 2.06 -16.35
CA ALA A 125 -8.92 1.91 -17.73
C ALA A 125 -10.43 2.14 -17.85
N LYS A 126 -11.23 1.58 -16.94
CA LYS A 126 -12.68 1.77 -16.91
C LYS A 126 -13.09 3.22 -16.63
N GLN A 127 -12.32 3.95 -15.81
CA GLN A 127 -12.56 5.37 -15.56
C GLN A 127 -12.37 6.19 -16.83
N PHE A 128 -11.27 5.96 -17.57
CA PHE A 128 -11.03 6.66 -18.84
C PHE A 128 -12.02 6.25 -19.91
N GLN A 129 -12.36 4.98 -20.05
CA GLN A 129 -13.43 4.54 -20.97
C GLN A 129 -14.73 5.27 -20.71
N LYS A 130 -15.13 5.39 -19.44
CA LYS A 130 -16.34 6.14 -19.08
C LYS A 130 -16.23 7.63 -19.37
N PHE A 131 -15.03 8.22 -19.19
CA PHE A 131 -14.79 9.63 -19.52
C PHE A 131 -15.00 9.89 -21.02
N PHE A 132 -14.40 9.08 -21.88
CA PHE A 132 -14.55 9.20 -23.34
C PHE A 132 -15.99 8.95 -23.82
N GLN A 133 -16.74 8.09 -23.13
CA GLN A 133 -18.16 7.88 -23.43
C GLN A 133 -19.03 9.14 -23.30
N PHE A 134 -18.64 10.10 -22.46
CA PHE A 134 -19.36 11.38 -22.36
C PHE A 134 -19.24 12.22 -23.64
N ASP A 135 -18.16 12.03 -24.39
CA ASP A 135 -17.92 12.68 -25.67
C ASP A 135 -18.34 11.78 -26.87
N ASN A 136 -19.10 10.69 -26.60
CA ASN A 136 -19.53 9.69 -27.56
C ASN A 136 -18.36 8.99 -28.30
N VAL A 137 -17.22 8.86 -27.64
CA VAL A 137 -16.04 8.14 -28.15
C VAL A 137 -15.88 6.81 -27.43
N GLU A 138 -15.63 5.76 -28.18
CA GLU A 138 -15.32 4.44 -27.64
C GLU A 138 -13.80 4.27 -27.50
N LEU A 139 -13.34 4.16 -26.26
CA LEU A 139 -11.92 3.94 -25.93
C LEU A 139 -11.67 2.46 -25.63
N GLU A 140 -10.80 1.84 -26.40
CA GLU A 140 -10.32 0.48 -26.16
C GLU A 140 -8.84 0.47 -25.78
N PHE A 141 -8.49 -0.37 -24.83
CA PHE A 141 -7.10 -0.63 -24.45
C PHE A 141 -6.73 -2.04 -24.91
N THR A 142 -5.75 -2.14 -25.79
CA THR A 142 -5.15 -3.45 -26.13
C THR A 142 -4.28 -3.97 -24.98
N GLU A 143 -4.07 -5.28 -24.92
CA GLU A 143 -3.17 -5.90 -23.94
C GLU A 143 -1.74 -5.33 -24.04
N ASP A 144 -1.26 -5.08 -25.26
CA ASP A 144 0.07 -4.49 -25.49
C ASP A 144 0.14 -3.04 -24.97
N ALA A 145 -0.91 -2.26 -25.14
CA ALA A 145 -0.95 -0.89 -24.61
C ALA A 145 -0.90 -0.90 -23.06
N LEU A 146 -1.69 -1.74 -22.43
CA LEU A 146 -1.68 -1.91 -20.97
C LEU A 146 -0.33 -2.43 -20.48
N GLY A 147 0.28 -3.37 -21.20
CA GLY A 147 1.61 -3.86 -20.94
C GLY A 147 2.66 -2.76 -21.00
N SER A 148 2.61 -1.90 -22.03
CA SER A 148 3.52 -0.76 -22.19
C SER A 148 3.39 0.26 -21.05
N VAL A 149 2.17 0.52 -20.58
CA VAL A 149 1.91 1.38 -19.40
C VAL A 149 2.53 0.78 -18.14
N ALA A 150 2.38 -0.53 -17.94
CA ALA A 150 2.98 -1.25 -16.82
C ALA A 150 4.52 -1.20 -16.87
N ASP A 151 5.12 -1.42 -18.06
CA ASP A 151 6.56 -1.36 -18.27
C ASP A 151 7.12 0.04 -17.97
N GLN A 152 6.42 1.10 -18.39
CA GLN A 152 6.78 2.48 -18.05
C GLN A 152 6.72 2.75 -16.54
N ALA A 153 5.72 2.21 -15.83
CA ALA A 153 5.61 2.35 -14.39
C ALA A 153 6.76 1.64 -13.65
N LEU A 154 7.20 0.49 -14.14
CA LEU A 154 8.37 -0.24 -13.63
C LEU A 154 9.66 0.55 -13.88
N LEU A 155 9.88 1.03 -15.10
CA LEU A 155 11.06 1.81 -15.48
C LEU A 155 11.19 3.10 -14.65
N ARG A 156 10.06 3.78 -14.38
CA ARG A 156 10.04 5.01 -13.55
C ARG A 156 10.12 4.70 -12.04
N GLY A 157 10.05 3.44 -11.63
CA GLY A 157 10.05 3.04 -10.21
C GLY A 157 8.85 3.56 -9.41
N THR A 158 7.77 3.95 -10.09
CA THR A 158 6.59 4.57 -9.47
C THR A 158 5.54 3.56 -9.01
N GLY A 159 5.63 2.32 -9.52
CA GLY A 159 4.64 1.28 -9.25
C GLY A 159 3.22 1.72 -9.62
N ALA A 160 2.22 1.21 -8.89
CA ALA A 160 0.82 1.49 -9.17
C ALA A 160 0.44 2.99 -9.09
N ARG A 161 1.16 3.80 -8.29
CA ARG A 161 0.90 5.24 -8.15
C ARG A 161 1.13 6.02 -9.45
N GLY A 162 2.07 5.56 -10.27
CA GLY A 162 2.41 6.20 -11.53
C GLY A 162 1.47 5.88 -12.68
N LEU A 163 0.65 4.82 -12.57
CA LEU A 163 -0.19 4.33 -13.66
C LEU A 163 -1.15 5.39 -14.20
N ARG A 164 -1.77 6.19 -13.31
CA ARG A 164 -2.68 7.27 -13.72
C ARG A 164 -1.95 8.32 -14.55
N ALA A 165 -0.83 8.83 -14.07
CA ALA A 165 -0.08 9.86 -14.77
C ALA A 165 0.46 9.39 -16.13
N ILE A 166 0.85 8.11 -16.22
CA ILE A 166 1.30 7.52 -17.48
C ILE A 166 0.14 7.38 -18.47
N LEU A 167 -1.04 6.93 -18.00
CA LEU A 167 -2.24 6.88 -18.85
C LEU A 167 -2.66 8.28 -19.33
N GLU A 168 -2.65 9.27 -18.45
CA GLU A 168 -2.96 10.67 -18.81
C GLU A 168 -1.98 11.18 -19.86
N GLU A 169 -0.69 10.91 -19.72
CA GLU A 169 0.34 11.30 -20.70
C GLU A 169 0.11 10.64 -22.08
N VAL A 170 -0.24 9.35 -22.09
CA VAL A 170 -0.52 8.61 -23.34
C VAL A 170 -1.80 9.10 -24.00
N LEU A 171 -2.85 9.37 -23.21
CA LEU A 171 -4.16 9.78 -23.73
C LEU A 171 -4.23 11.28 -24.05
N LEU A 172 -3.27 12.10 -23.60
CA LEU A 172 -3.32 13.54 -23.81
C LEU A 172 -3.43 13.90 -25.30
N ASN A 173 -2.63 13.26 -26.15
CA ASN A 173 -2.68 13.47 -27.60
C ASN A 173 -4.03 13.07 -28.21
N VAL A 174 -4.67 12.04 -27.66
CA VAL A 174 -6.00 11.58 -28.11
C VAL A 174 -7.11 12.52 -27.65
N ILE A 175 -6.96 13.10 -26.45
CA ILE A 175 -7.90 14.07 -25.88
C ILE A 175 -7.86 15.40 -26.64
N ASP A 176 -6.67 15.83 -27.07
CA ASP A 176 -6.50 17.09 -27.83
C ASP A 176 -7.07 17.03 -29.26
N GLU A 177 -7.30 15.82 -29.79
CA GLU A 177 -7.89 15.58 -31.12
C GLU A 177 -9.43 15.44 -31.09
N LEU A 178 -10.04 15.39 -29.88
CA LEU A 178 -11.50 15.27 -29.69
C LEU A 178 -12.17 16.64 -29.54
#